data_026258d6e049c092241ed4fd5e7132b6
#
_entry.id   026258d6e049c092241ed4fd5e7132b6
#
_cell.length_a   1.000
_cell.length_b   1.000
_cell.length_c   1.000
_cell.angle_alpha   90.00
_cell.angle_beta   90.00
_cell.angle_gamma   90.00
#
_symmetry.space_group_name_H-M   'P 1'
#
loop_
_entity.id
_entity.type
_entity.pdbx_description
1 polymer ?
#
loop_
_entity_poly.entity_id
_entity_poly.type
_entity_poly.pdbx_seq_one_letter_code
_entity_poly.pdbx_strand_id
1 'polypeptide(L)'
;MQIRNLGYHGIHLPEANLLLDGSGVDAPAFITHAHADHVPRDRHKPVYSSPATAALMRARGHSGPIEEIPFGETVSLPGSGLTQSAHDETGYNASSGNKSGRDKSGSGESGLTKVTLFPAGHILGSAMVFVETDQGSLLYTGDCRVPPSPASEGFRLPDATVDYLIIEATFALPIYKWQPHETLFDQIRDFATDALSNGDTPVLLCYNLGKAQEVMHALASCDPPVTVQIHGGGEKLCRVYEDFEIDLGHWEPYNRESLPGKVLITPSSTLESPMIRNLRKRRIAYVSGWASLEARASQLLADALIPLSDHLDFFELLDVCRTLKPRHTWLTHSPDPTVALHYLQQEGFSCSSLETERDHDR
;
A
#
# COMPACT_ATOMS: atom_id res chain seq x y z
N MET A 1 -18.40 -9.29 -12.93
CA MET A 1 -17.57 -8.06 -12.97
C MET A 1 -16.33 -8.36 -13.81
N GLN A 2 -16.07 -7.59 -14.85
CA GLN A 2 -14.88 -7.71 -15.69
C GLN A 2 -13.71 -6.97 -15.03
N ILE A 3 -12.51 -7.61 -15.04
CA ILE A 3 -11.28 -7.06 -14.46
C ILE A 3 -10.18 -7.14 -15.52
N ARG A 4 -9.47 -6.05 -15.75
CA ARG A 4 -8.39 -5.95 -16.73
C ARG A 4 -7.12 -5.47 -16.03
N ASN A 5 -6.11 -6.33 -15.98
CA ASN A 5 -4.79 -5.94 -15.46
C ASN A 5 -3.96 -5.36 -16.61
N LEU A 6 -3.72 -4.06 -16.56
CA LEU A 6 -3.00 -3.31 -17.57
C LEU A 6 -1.51 -3.14 -17.24
N GLY A 7 -0.99 -3.96 -16.33
CA GLY A 7 0.41 -3.89 -15.87
C GLY A 7 0.71 -2.55 -15.18
N TYR A 8 1.69 -1.81 -15.67
CA TYR A 8 2.07 -0.49 -15.12
C TYR A 8 0.98 0.58 -15.22
N HIS A 9 -0.10 0.31 -15.94
CA HIS A 9 -1.25 1.19 -16.05
C HIS A 9 -2.35 0.86 -15.04
N GLY A 10 -2.11 -0.09 -14.14
CA GLY A 10 -3.00 -0.45 -13.04
C GLY A 10 -4.06 -1.49 -13.41
N ILE A 11 -5.05 -1.63 -12.55
CA ILE A 11 -6.16 -2.57 -12.71
C ILE A 11 -7.41 -1.79 -13.07
N HIS A 12 -7.95 -2.03 -14.26
CA HIS A 12 -9.15 -1.37 -14.76
C HIS A 12 -10.40 -2.22 -14.51
N LEU A 13 -11.43 -1.61 -13.98
CA LEU A 13 -12.76 -2.15 -13.77
C LEU A 13 -13.74 -1.45 -14.73
N PRO A 14 -13.92 -1.94 -15.97
CA PRO A 14 -14.67 -1.22 -17.01
C PRO A 14 -16.11 -0.95 -16.63
N GLU A 15 -16.78 -1.91 -16.00
CA GLU A 15 -18.20 -1.82 -15.61
C GLU A 15 -18.42 -0.83 -14.46
N ALA A 16 -17.43 -0.72 -13.56
CA ALA A 16 -17.42 0.26 -12.48
C ALA A 16 -16.93 1.64 -12.94
N ASN A 17 -16.37 1.76 -14.16
CA ASN A 17 -15.67 2.94 -14.66
C ASN A 17 -14.59 3.42 -13.68
N LEU A 18 -13.69 2.52 -13.28
CA LEU A 18 -12.73 2.77 -12.20
C LEU A 18 -11.37 2.19 -12.54
N LEU A 19 -10.31 2.89 -12.15
CA LEU A 19 -8.93 2.44 -12.24
C LEU A 19 -8.31 2.34 -10.84
N LEU A 20 -7.57 1.28 -10.58
CA LEU A 20 -6.88 1.03 -9.33
C LEU A 20 -5.36 1.07 -9.58
N ASP A 21 -4.63 1.86 -8.79
CA ASP A 21 -3.17 2.00 -8.82
C ASP A 21 -2.59 2.19 -10.22
N GLY A 22 -3.14 3.15 -10.98
CA GLY A 22 -2.69 3.31 -12.35
C GLY A 22 -3.04 4.62 -13.02
N SER A 23 -2.74 4.68 -14.32
CA SER A 23 -3.02 5.82 -15.21
C SER A 23 -3.17 5.34 -16.66
N GLY A 24 -3.58 6.26 -17.55
CA GLY A 24 -3.68 5.97 -18.99
C GLY A 24 -5.04 5.50 -19.44
N VAL A 25 -5.99 5.28 -18.56
CA VAL A 25 -7.41 5.03 -18.85
C VAL A 25 -8.22 6.26 -18.51
N ASP A 26 -9.30 6.51 -19.24
CA ASP A 26 -10.21 7.62 -18.95
C ASP A 26 -11.26 7.20 -17.91
N ALA A 27 -10.80 6.97 -16.69
CA ALA A 27 -11.59 6.60 -15.54
C ALA A 27 -11.00 7.23 -14.26
N PRO A 28 -11.83 7.47 -13.21
CA PRO A 28 -11.33 7.85 -11.90
C PRO A 28 -10.32 6.85 -11.37
N ALA A 29 -9.15 7.33 -10.91
CA ALA A 29 -8.08 6.47 -10.41
C ALA A 29 -7.99 6.53 -8.88
N PHE A 30 -8.08 5.37 -8.22
CA PHE A 30 -7.88 5.22 -6.78
C PHE A 30 -6.50 4.68 -6.50
N ILE A 31 -5.76 5.38 -5.64
CA ILE A 31 -4.38 5.02 -5.26
C ILE A 31 -4.40 4.45 -3.86
N THR A 32 -4.00 3.18 -3.74
CA THR A 32 -4.02 2.45 -2.48
C THR A 32 -2.99 2.97 -1.49
N HIS A 33 -1.78 3.25 -1.94
CA HIS A 33 -0.70 3.76 -1.09
C HIS A 33 0.40 4.48 -1.89
N ALA A 34 1.34 5.13 -1.20
CA ALA A 34 2.28 6.06 -1.81
C ALA A 34 3.61 5.42 -2.31
N HIS A 35 3.72 4.09 -2.47
CA HIS A 35 4.88 3.49 -3.13
C HIS A 35 4.89 3.81 -4.64
N ALA A 36 6.10 3.82 -5.23
CA ALA A 36 6.30 4.38 -6.57
C ALA A 36 5.65 3.57 -7.71
N ASP A 37 5.45 2.30 -7.49
CA ASP A 37 4.83 1.34 -8.40
C ASP A 37 3.30 1.40 -8.40
N HIS A 38 2.70 2.03 -7.37
CA HIS A 38 1.27 2.27 -7.27
C HIS A 38 0.86 3.70 -7.66
N VAL A 39 1.79 4.67 -7.56
CA VAL A 39 1.50 6.07 -7.87
C VAL A 39 1.61 6.34 -9.38
N PRO A 40 0.54 6.86 -10.02
CA PRO A 40 0.55 7.12 -11.45
C PRO A 40 1.59 8.17 -11.85
N ARG A 41 2.19 7.99 -13.03
CA ARG A 41 3.13 8.95 -13.60
C ARG A 41 2.43 10.15 -14.24
N ASP A 42 1.20 9.96 -14.72
CA ASP A 42 0.36 11.05 -15.22
C ASP A 42 -0.13 11.91 -14.07
N ARG A 43 0.08 13.22 -14.15
CA ARG A 43 -0.23 14.20 -13.11
C ARG A 43 -1.33 15.18 -13.52
N HIS A 44 -1.96 14.95 -14.67
CA HIS A 44 -2.96 15.87 -15.21
C HIS A 44 -4.38 15.52 -14.77
N LYS A 45 -4.64 14.26 -14.41
CA LYS A 45 -5.96 13.81 -13.94
C LYS A 45 -5.99 13.76 -12.43
N PRO A 46 -7.14 14.06 -11.80
CA PRO A 46 -7.31 13.86 -10.37
C PRO A 46 -7.25 12.37 -10.01
N VAL A 47 -6.63 12.07 -8.87
CA VAL A 47 -6.61 10.75 -8.27
C VAL A 47 -7.27 10.82 -6.90
N TYR A 48 -7.81 9.69 -6.44
CA TYR A 48 -8.45 9.53 -5.14
C TYR A 48 -7.54 8.71 -4.23
N SER A 49 -7.36 9.12 -3.00
CA SER A 49 -6.60 8.36 -2.01
C SER A 49 -6.99 8.74 -0.58
N SER A 50 -6.47 8.01 0.41
CA SER A 50 -6.57 8.45 1.81
C SER A 50 -5.80 9.75 2.05
N PRO A 51 -6.13 10.56 3.10
CA PRO A 51 -5.42 11.79 3.40
C PRO A 51 -3.92 11.58 3.62
N ALA A 52 -3.52 10.54 4.33
CA ALA A 52 -2.12 10.26 4.60
C ALA A 52 -1.38 9.79 3.33
N THR A 53 -1.98 8.96 2.49
CA THR A 53 -1.43 8.62 1.16
C THR A 53 -1.25 9.87 0.32
N ALA A 54 -2.23 10.78 0.29
CA ALA A 54 -2.12 12.06 -0.42
C ALA A 54 -0.93 12.91 0.07
N ALA A 55 -0.77 13.04 1.40
CA ALA A 55 0.36 13.77 1.99
C ALA A 55 1.71 13.14 1.62
N LEU A 56 1.84 11.82 1.68
CA LEU A 56 3.05 11.09 1.29
C LEU A 56 3.33 11.21 -0.22
N MET A 57 2.32 11.15 -1.07
CA MET A 57 2.47 11.40 -2.51
C MET A 57 3.00 12.81 -2.79
N ARG A 58 2.46 13.84 -2.11
CA ARG A 58 2.94 15.23 -2.20
C ARG A 58 4.39 15.35 -1.71
N ALA A 59 4.73 14.74 -0.58
CA ALA A 59 6.11 14.73 -0.05
C ALA A 59 7.10 14.09 -1.02
N ARG A 60 6.65 13.12 -1.84
CA ARG A 60 7.42 12.47 -2.91
C ARG A 60 7.41 13.24 -4.22
N GLY A 61 6.76 14.39 -4.27
CA GLY A 61 6.75 15.31 -5.43
C GLY A 61 5.64 15.05 -6.44
N HIS A 62 4.56 14.36 -6.05
CA HIS A 62 3.35 14.34 -6.87
C HIS A 62 2.71 15.73 -6.89
N SER A 63 2.51 16.28 -8.08
CA SER A 63 2.01 17.65 -8.28
C SER A 63 0.61 17.71 -8.89
N GLY A 64 0.03 16.54 -9.21
CA GLY A 64 -1.34 16.44 -9.74
C GLY A 64 -2.41 16.68 -8.67
N PRO A 65 -3.66 16.91 -9.06
CA PRO A 65 -4.76 17.03 -8.14
C PRO A 65 -5.03 15.68 -7.43
N ILE A 66 -5.25 15.73 -6.12
CA ILE A 66 -5.61 14.57 -5.30
C ILE A 66 -6.87 14.91 -4.53
N GLU A 67 -7.88 14.07 -4.65
CA GLU A 67 -9.09 14.11 -3.85
C GLU A 67 -8.95 13.13 -2.68
N GLU A 68 -9.04 13.66 -1.47
CA GLU A 68 -8.82 12.91 -0.25
C GLU A 68 -10.13 12.30 0.24
N ILE A 69 -10.13 11.00 0.51
CA ILE A 69 -11.28 10.26 1.03
C ILE A 69 -10.86 9.62 2.36
N PRO A 70 -11.40 10.07 3.49
CA PRO A 70 -11.20 9.43 4.78
C PRO A 70 -11.65 7.96 4.79
N PHE A 71 -11.01 7.13 5.62
CA PHE A 71 -11.42 5.75 5.78
C PHE A 71 -12.86 5.64 6.29
N GLY A 72 -13.64 4.76 5.66
CA GLY A 72 -15.04 4.51 5.95
C GLY A 72 -16.02 5.49 5.29
N GLU A 73 -15.54 6.55 4.65
CA GLU A 73 -16.39 7.42 3.82
C GLU A 73 -16.60 6.79 2.44
N THR A 74 -17.84 6.91 1.93
CA THR A 74 -18.23 6.37 0.63
C THR A 74 -18.42 7.50 -0.37
N VAL A 75 -17.78 7.39 -1.51
CA VAL A 75 -18.00 8.25 -2.66
C VAL A 75 -18.83 7.53 -3.70
N SER A 76 -19.72 8.28 -4.39
CA SER A 76 -20.54 7.76 -5.49
C SER A 76 -20.07 8.37 -6.80
N LEU A 77 -19.72 7.51 -7.75
CA LEU A 77 -19.21 7.88 -9.06
C LEU A 77 -20.16 7.42 -10.15
N PRO A 78 -20.24 8.12 -11.30
CA PRO A 78 -20.97 7.64 -12.46
C PRO A 78 -20.39 6.31 -12.97
N GLY A 79 -21.18 5.26 -13.06
CA GLY A 79 -20.80 4.02 -13.72
C GLY A 79 -20.71 4.19 -15.24
N SER A 80 -20.21 3.16 -15.94
CA SER A 80 -19.95 3.18 -17.40
C SER A 80 -21.20 3.43 -18.28
N GLY A 81 -22.40 3.37 -17.71
CA GLY A 81 -23.67 3.58 -18.45
C GLY A 81 -24.15 5.02 -18.58
N LEU A 82 -23.49 6.02 -17.96
CA LEU A 82 -23.99 7.40 -17.88
C LEU A 82 -23.21 8.43 -18.72
N THR A 83 -22.29 8.00 -19.59
CA THR A 83 -21.59 8.91 -20.51
C THR A 83 -22.36 9.14 -21.79
N GLN A 84 -23.63 9.63 -21.74
CA GLN A 84 -24.26 10.26 -22.91
C GLN A 84 -25.29 11.30 -22.46
N SER A 85 -24.94 12.55 -22.78
CA SER A 85 -25.73 13.76 -22.96
C SER A 85 -25.53 14.85 -21.91
N ALA A 86 -24.40 15.57 -22.07
CA ALA A 86 -24.29 16.97 -21.68
C ALA A 86 -23.43 17.73 -22.72
N HIS A 87 -23.82 17.63 -24.00
CA HIS A 87 -23.46 18.63 -25.01
C HIS A 87 -24.60 18.76 -26.02
N ASP A 88 -25.00 20.03 -26.20
CA ASP A 88 -25.99 20.63 -27.09
C ASP A 88 -27.41 20.67 -26.50
N GLU A 89 -28.05 21.83 -26.38
CA GLU A 89 -28.24 22.85 -27.38
C GLU A 89 -28.73 24.16 -26.77
N THR A 90 -28.17 25.24 -27.23
CA THR A 90 -28.83 26.57 -27.27
C THR A 90 -29.86 26.56 -28.38
N GLY A 91 -31.13 26.84 -28.05
CA GLY A 91 -32.12 27.03 -29.10
C GLY A 91 -33.56 27.16 -28.58
N TYR A 92 -33.96 28.39 -28.30
CA TYR A 92 -35.32 29.00 -28.41
C TYR A 92 -36.47 28.10 -28.90
N ASN A 93 -37.57 27.91 -28.18
CA ASN A 93 -38.84 28.61 -28.32
C ASN A 93 -39.97 28.08 -27.41
N ALA A 94 -40.82 29.02 -27.00
CA ALA A 94 -42.02 28.84 -26.20
C ALA A 94 -43.13 28.13 -26.98
N SER A 95 -43.90 27.25 -26.28
CA SER A 95 -45.35 27.34 -26.24
C SER A 95 -45.99 26.30 -25.31
N SER A 96 -47.02 26.76 -24.65
CA SER A 96 -47.97 26.17 -23.74
C SER A 96 -48.52 24.77 -24.06
N GLY A 97 -48.69 23.93 -23.03
CA GLY A 97 -49.47 22.68 -23.13
C GLY A 97 -49.57 21.92 -21.83
N ASN A 98 -50.62 22.20 -21.07
CA ASN A 98 -51.06 21.50 -19.87
C ASN A 98 -51.37 20.02 -20.15
N LYS A 99 -50.88 19.05 -19.32
CA LYS A 99 -51.68 17.90 -18.85
C LYS A 99 -50.95 16.94 -17.92
N SER A 100 -51.55 16.77 -16.79
CA SER A 100 -51.78 15.53 -16.00
C SER A 100 -50.58 14.76 -15.48
N GLY A 101 -50.56 14.66 -14.17
CA GLY A 101 -49.68 13.86 -13.34
C GLY A 101 -49.56 12.39 -13.76
N ARG A 102 -48.33 11.91 -13.62
CA ARG A 102 -48.03 10.52 -13.30
C ARG A 102 -46.93 10.56 -12.25
N ASP A 103 -47.28 10.05 -11.08
CA ASP A 103 -46.31 9.67 -10.05
C ASP A 103 -45.20 8.89 -10.68
N LYS A 104 -43.99 9.43 -10.66
CA LYS A 104 -42.77 8.70 -10.83
C LYS A 104 -42.12 8.58 -9.46
N SER A 105 -42.65 7.70 -8.64
CA SER A 105 -41.93 7.07 -7.57
C SER A 105 -40.89 6.14 -8.19
N GLY A 106 -39.62 6.32 -7.83
CA GLY A 106 -38.54 5.36 -8.12
C GLY A 106 -37.70 5.66 -9.35
N SER A 107 -37.00 6.81 -9.37
CA SER A 107 -35.74 6.87 -10.12
C SER A 107 -34.69 6.16 -9.27
N GLY A 108 -34.55 4.84 -9.48
CA GLY A 108 -33.54 4.06 -8.83
C GLY A 108 -32.13 4.60 -9.18
N GLU A 109 -31.27 4.63 -8.20
CA GLU A 109 -29.83 4.89 -8.31
C GLU A 109 -29.11 3.77 -9.10
N SER A 110 -29.74 3.21 -10.13
CA SER A 110 -29.14 2.19 -11.00
C SER A 110 -28.10 2.84 -11.89
N GLY A 111 -26.86 2.38 -11.77
CA GLY A 111 -25.74 2.85 -12.57
C GLY A 111 -24.69 3.70 -11.80
N LEU A 112 -24.77 3.78 -10.47
CA LEU A 112 -23.75 4.40 -9.64
C LEU A 112 -22.77 3.34 -9.11
N THR A 113 -21.48 3.66 -9.18
CA THR A 113 -20.41 2.92 -8.49
C THR A 113 -20.15 3.58 -7.15
N LYS A 114 -20.25 2.82 -6.05
CA LYS A 114 -19.89 3.29 -4.71
C LYS A 114 -18.50 2.78 -4.37
N VAL A 115 -17.65 3.65 -3.82
CA VAL A 115 -16.28 3.30 -3.42
C VAL A 115 -16.04 3.76 -1.99
N THR A 116 -15.57 2.84 -1.17
CA THR A 116 -15.19 3.09 0.23
C THR A 116 -13.76 2.62 0.47
N LEU A 117 -12.95 3.44 1.14
CA LEU A 117 -11.59 3.08 1.53
C LEU A 117 -11.57 2.47 2.93
N PHE A 118 -10.85 1.35 3.08
CA PHE A 118 -10.58 0.70 4.36
C PHE A 118 -9.08 0.62 4.60
N PRO A 119 -8.57 0.76 5.85
CA PRO A 119 -7.15 0.71 6.09
C PRO A 119 -6.58 -0.69 5.79
N ALA A 120 -5.48 -0.73 5.05
CA ALA A 120 -4.80 -1.95 4.60
C ALA A 120 -3.65 -2.39 5.51
N GLY A 121 -3.17 -1.52 6.42
CA GLY A 121 -2.14 -1.86 7.41
C GLY A 121 -0.71 -1.94 6.87
N HIS A 122 -0.48 -1.76 5.57
CA HIS A 122 0.82 -1.86 4.92
C HIS A 122 1.76 -0.72 5.37
N ILE A 123 1.44 0.51 5.02
CA ILE A 123 2.11 1.73 5.46
C ILE A 123 1.07 2.77 5.88
N LEU A 124 1.52 3.89 6.46
CA LEU A 124 0.63 5.00 6.80
C LEU A 124 -0.23 5.42 5.60
N GLY A 125 -1.53 5.45 5.80
CA GLY A 125 -2.51 5.82 4.79
C GLY A 125 -2.85 4.72 3.77
N SER A 126 -2.22 3.55 3.82
CA SER A 126 -2.51 2.47 2.88
C SER A 126 -3.96 2.02 2.96
N ALA A 127 -4.61 1.88 1.81
CA ALA A 127 -6.03 1.66 1.69
C ALA A 127 -6.35 0.41 0.86
N MET A 128 -7.28 -0.39 1.33
CA MET A 128 -8.07 -1.30 0.50
C MET A 128 -9.19 -0.50 -0.17
N VAL A 129 -9.49 -0.81 -1.42
CA VAL A 129 -10.56 -0.16 -2.18
C VAL A 129 -11.74 -1.12 -2.30
N PHE A 130 -12.84 -0.81 -1.61
CA PHE A 130 -14.09 -1.57 -1.68
C PHE A 130 -15.04 -0.91 -2.67
N VAL A 131 -15.44 -1.65 -3.69
CA VAL A 131 -16.25 -1.18 -4.82
C VAL A 131 -17.57 -1.92 -4.83
N GLU A 132 -18.68 -1.18 -4.84
CA GLU A 132 -20.03 -1.72 -4.95
C GLU A 132 -20.69 -1.24 -6.24
N THR A 133 -21.26 -2.18 -6.98
CA THR A 133 -22.02 -1.95 -8.21
C THR A 133 -23.29 -2.79 -8.20
N ASP A 134 -24.16 -2.62 -9.20
CA ASP A 134 -25.33 -3.48 -9.42
C ASP A 134 -24.96 -4.94 -9.75
N GLN A 135 -23.72 -5.23 -10.11
CA GLN A 135 -23.22 -6.57 -10.43
C GLN A 135 -22.55 -7.28 -9.25
N GLY A 136 -22.48 -6.65 -8.10
CA GLY A 136 -21.86 -7.16 -6.89
C GLY A 136 -20.74 -6.27 -6.36
N SER A 137 -20.04 -6.77 -5.36
CA SER A 137 -18.98 -6.05 -4.66
C SER A 137 -17.61 -6.64 -4.95
N LEU A 138 -16.59 -5.77 -4.96
CA LEU A 138 -15.19 -6.14 -5.12
C LEU A 138 -14.34 -5.45 -4.06
N LEU A 139 -13.42 -6.20 -3.45
CA LEU A 139 -12.37 -5.66 -2.61
C LEU A 139 -11.02 -5.82 -3.31
N TYR A 140 -10.30 -4.72 -3.50
CA TYR A 140 -8.89 -4.72 -3.88
C TYR A 140 -8.06 -4.33 -2.67
N THR A 141 -7.13 -5.19 -2.25
CA THR A 141 -6.36 -4.96 -1.04
C THR A 141 -5.24 -3.93 -1.22
N GLY A 142 -4.79 -3.70 -2.48
CA GLY A 142 -3.45 -3.15 -2.66
C GLY A 142 -2.44 -4.02 -1.91
N ASP A 143 -1.33 -3.45 -1.48
CA ASP A 143 -0.43 -4.09 -0.53
C ASP A 143 -1.03 -3.99 0.87
N CYS A 144 -1.02 -5.09 1.62
CA CYS A 144 -1.71 -5.15 2.91
C CYS A 144 -0.95 -5.98 3.94
N ARG A 145 -1.19 -5.68 5.22
CA ARG A 145 -0.59 -6.37 6.35
C ARG A 145 -1.63 -6.55 7.45
N VAL A 146 -1.87 -7.80 7.84
CA VAL A 146 -2.89 -8.15 8.83
C VAL A 146 -2.47 -7.79 10.27
N PRO A 147 -1.28 -8.16 10.78
CA PRO A 147 -0.87 -7.77 12.12
C PRO A 147 -0.75 -6.24 12.24
N PRO A 148 -1.27 -5.63 13.32
CA PRO A 148 -1.23 -4.20 13.47
C PRO A 148 0.21 -3.66 13.51
N SER A 149 0.43 -2.51 12.87
CA SER A 149 1.66 -1.73 12.96
C SER A 149 1.40 -0.44 13.75
N PRO A 150 2.28 -0.06 14.67
CA PRO A 150 2.16 1.22 15.36
C PRO A 150 2.43 2.42 14.41
N ALA A 151 2.95 2.17 13.22
CA ALA A 151 3.26 3.18 12.21
C ALA A 151 2.22 3.22 11.06
N SER A 152 1.04 2.62 11.24
CA SER A 152 -0.07 2.68 10.28
C SER A 152 -1.41 2.54 11.02
N GLU A 153 -2.52 2.74 10.29
CA GLU A 153 -3.89 2.65 10.84
C GLU A 153 -4.34 1.20 11.12
N GLY A 154 -3.48 0.22 10.80
CA GLY A 154 -3.78 -1.20 10.91
C GLY A 154 -4.64 -1.72 9.76
N PHE A 155 -5.03 -3.00 9.85
CA PHE A 155 -5.82 -3.70 8.83
C PHE A 155 -7.27 -3.87 9.31
N ARG A 156 -8.23 -3.48 8.50
CA ARG A 156 -9.65 -3.63 8.83
C ARG A 156 -10.47 -3.95 7.60
N LEU A 157 -10.98 -5.18 7.54
CA LEU A 157 -11.90 -5.61 6.49
C LEU A 157 -13.24 -4.85 6.54
N PRO A 158 -13.94 -4.68 5.38
CA PRO A 158 -15.29 -4.15 5.36
C PRO A 158 -16.25 -5.07 6.11
N ASP A 159 -17.20 -4.48 6.86
CA ASP A 159 -18.34 -5.21 7.45
C ASP A 159 -19.47 -5.33 6.40
N ALA A 160 -19.15 -5.96 5.27
CA ALA A 160 -20.02 -6.15 4.13
C ALA A 160 -19.64 -7.42 3.37
N THR A 161 -20.57 -7.94 2.56
CA THR A 161 -20.27 -9.07 1.69
C THR A 161 -19.29 -8.64 0.60
N VAL A 162 -18.22 -9.41 0.42
CA VAL A 162 -17.25 -9.26 -0.67
C VAL A 162 -17.47 -10.39 -1.67
N ASP A 163 -18.05 -10.07 -2.83
CA ASP A 163 -18.29 -11.06 -3.88
C ASP A 163 -16.99 -11.46 -4.61
N TYR A 164 -16.12 -10.49 -4.82
CA TYR A 164 -14.85 -10.64 -5.54
C TYR A 164 -13.71 -10.04 -4.75
N LEU A 165 -12.57 -10.75 -4.74
CA LEU A 165 -11.37 -10.33 -4.03
C LEU A 165 -10.19 -10.26 -4.99
N ILE A 166 -9.49 -9.13 -5.03
CA ILE A 166 -8.14 -9.02 -5.59
C ILE A 166 -7.20 -8.78 -4.41
N ILE A 167 -6.28 -9.73 -4.16
CA ILE A 167 -5.38 -9.69 -3.00
C ILE A 167 -3.94 -9.87 -3.44
N GLU A 168 -3.04 -9.12 -2.80
CA GLU A 168 -1.60 -9.31 -2.98
C GLU A 168 -1.14 -10.69 -2.53
N ALA A 169 -0.05 -11.17 -3.12
CA ALA A 169 0.53 -12.46 -2.82
C ALA A 169 2.08 -12.40 -2.86
N THR A 170 2.65 -11.30 -2.37
CA THR A 170 4.10 -11.03 -2.36
C THR A 170 4.88 -12.12 -1.63
N PHE A 171 4.39 -12.56 -0.48
CA PHE A 171 4.98 -13.62 0.34
C PHE A 171 4.09 -14.86 0.42
N ALA A 172 3.49 -15.26 -0.69
CA ALA A 172 2.50 -16.32 -0.80
C ALA A 172 3.11 -17.75 -0.86
N LEU A 173 4.18 -18.01 -0.12
CA LEU A 173 4.78 -19.33 0.05
C LEU A 173 4.80 -19.75 1.53
N PRO A 174 4.56 -21.03 1.87
CA PRO A 174 4.50 -21.52 3.27
C PRO A 174 5.78 -21.29 4.08
N ILE A 175 6.91 -21.02 3.43
CA ILE A 175 8.17 -20.66 4.09
C ILE A 175 8.08 -19.29 4.79
N TYR A 176 7.19 -18.43 4.32
CA TYR A 176 6.96 -17.12 4.93
C TYR A 176 5.88 -17.25 5.98
N LYS A 177 6.30 -17.15 7.23
CA LYS A 177 5.47 -17.07 8.42
C LYS A 177 6.09 -16.04 9.34
N TRP A 178 5.37 -14.95 9.55
CA TRP A 178 5.92 -13.86 10.35
C TRP A 178 5.96 -14.17 11.83
N GLN A 179 7.04 -13.76 12.48
CA GLN A 179 7.12 -13.73 13.94
C GLN A 179 6.26 -12.58 14.48
N PRO A 180 5.84 -12.64 15.76
CA PRO A 180 5.21 -11.50 16.40
C PRO A 180 6.07 -10.24 16.28
N HIS A 181 5.47 -9.12 15.89
CA HIS A 181 6.21 -7.87 15.62
C HIS A 181 7.00 -7.39 16.82
N GLU A 182 6.48 -7.54 18.03
CA GLU A 182 7.21 -7.14 19.25
C GLU A 182 8.55 -7.88 19.38
N THR A 183 8.59 -9.17 19.04
CA THR A 183 9.85 -9.94 18.99
C THR A 183 10.84 -9.36 17.98
N LEU A 184 10.36 -8.88 16.82
CA LEU A 184 11.22 -8.27 15.82
C LEU A 184 11.66 -6.86 16.21
N PHE A 185 10.82 -6.11 16.92
CA PHE A 185 11.17 -4.82 17.51
C PHE A 185 12.23 -4.97 18.59
N ASP A 186 12.14 -6.00 19.45
CA ASP A 186 13.21 -6.34 20.40
C ASP A 186 14.54 -6.60 19.67
N GLN A 187 14.52 -7.40 18.60
CA GLN A 187 15.73 -7.66 17.81
C GLN A 187 16.32 -6.39 17.22
N ILE A 188 15.50 -5.43 16.77
CA ILE A 188 15.94 -4.13 16.25
C ILE A 188 16.60 -3.32 17.37
N ARG A 189 15.96 -3.22 18.56
CA ARG A 189 16.47 -2.51 19.73
C ARG A 189 17.79 -3.10 20.23
N ASP A 190 17.83 -4.42 20.39
CA ASP A 190 19.01 -5.14 20.84
C ASP A 190 20.20 -4.97 19.88
N PHE A 191 19.95 -5.09 18.57
CA PHE A 191 20.98 -4.89 17.55
C PHE A 191 21.56 -3.46 17.62
N ALA A 192 20.70 -2.46 17.73
CA ALA A 192 21.13 -1.06 17.75
C ALA A 192 21.91 -0.73 19.02
N THR A 193 21.40 -1.13 20.19
CA THR A 193 22.01 -0.84 21.49
C THR A 193 23.33 -1.60 21.69
N ASP A 194 23.40 -2.87 21.24
CA ASP A 194 24.63 -3.65 21.30
C ASP A 194 25.72 -3.06 20.38
N ALA A 195 25.39 -2.66 19.15
CA ALA A 195 26.33 -2.01 18.26
C ALA A 195 26.86 -0.69 18.85
N LEU A 196 25.97 0.16 19.38
CA LEU A 196 26.36 1.42 20.00
C LEU A 196 27.25 1.22 21.22
N SER A 197 26.98 0.24 22.07
CA SER A 197 27.77 -0.08 23.27
C SER A 197 29.20 -0.53 22.95
N ASN A 198 29.38 -1.14 21.77
CA ASN A 198 30.69 -1.58 21.24
C ASN A 198 31.42 -0.46 20.47
N GLY A 199 30.81 0.72 20.36
CA GLY A 199 31.36 1.86 19.62
C GLY A 199 31.30 1.69 18.10
N ASP A 200 30.40 0.82 17.62
CA ASP A 200 30.07 0.66 16.21
C ASP A 200 28.90 1.55 15.84
N THR A 201 28.77 1.89 14.55
CA THR A 201 27.59 2.56 14.01
C THR A 201 26.59 1.49 13.54
N PRO A 202 25.41 1.34 14.18
CA PRO A 202 24.38 0.46 13.65
C PRO A 202 23.78 1.06 12.39
N VAL A 203 23.78 0.28 11.29
CA VAL A 203 23.22 0.62 9.99
C VAL A 203 22.04 -0.32 9.73
N LEU A 204 20.82 0.22 9.73
CA LEU A 204 19.61 -0.54 9.44
C LEU A 204 19.20 -0.31 7.98
N LEU A 205 19.38 -1.36 7.16
CA LEU A 205 19.01 -1.32 5.76
C LEU A 205 17.53 -1.66 5.61
N CYS A 206 16.70 -0.68 5.29
CA CYS A 206 15.27 -0.87 5.07
C CYS A 206 14.71 0.14 4.06
N TYR A 207 13.48 -0.07 3.62
CA TYR A 207 12.82 0.82 2.67
C TYR A 207 12.52 2.19 3.32
N ASN A 208 12.74 3.29 2.57
CA ASN A 208 12.61 4.66 3.12
C ASN A 208 11.18 5.03 3.53
N LEU A 209 10.17 4.49 2.85
CA LEU A 209 8.76 4.77 3.14
C LEU A 209 8.10 3.54 3.74
N GLY A 210 7.52 3.68 4.89
CA GLY A 210 6.84 2.63 5.65
C GLY A 210 7.81 1.94 6.62
N LYS A 211 8.73 1.12 6.11
CA LYS A 211 9.65 0.31 6.93
C LYS A 211 10.59 1.16 7.80
N ALA A 212 11.15 2.23 7.24
CA ALA A 212 12.02 3.13 8.01
C ALA A 212 11.28 3.73 9.21
N GLN A 213 10.05 4.19 9.04
CA GLN A 213 9.27 4.81 10.12
C GLN A 213 8.84 3.78 11.17
N GLU A 214 8.52 2.55 10.76
CA GLU A 214 8.23 1.46 11.69
C GLU A 214 9.46 1.09 12.54
N VAL A 215 10.64 1.01 11.93
CA VAL A 215 11.92 0.79 12.62
C VAL A 215 12.25 1.95 13.56
N MET A 216 12.01 3.20 13.16
CA MET A 216 12.20 4.37 14.01
C MET A 216 11.27 4.31 15.22
N HIS A 217 10.01 3.98 15.03
CA HIS A 217 9.06 3.79 16.12
C HIS A 217 9.53 2.70 17.11
N ALA A 218 10.03 1.56 16.61
CA ALA A 218 10.60 0.53 17.46
C ALA A 218 11.78 1.04 18.30
N LEU A 219 12.64 1.88 17.72
CA LEU A 219 13.80 2.49 18.40
C LEU A 219 13.42 3.61 19.37
N ALA A 220 12.26 4.25 19.21
CA ALA A 220 11.78 5.32 20.10
C ALA A 220 11.65 4.87 21.56
N SER A 221 11.41 3.57 21.80
CA SER A 221 11.29 2.97 23.12
C SER A 221 12.59 2.44 23.73
N CYS A 222 13.76 2.70 23.10
CA CYS A 222 15.06 2.32 23.68
C CYS A 222 15.35 3.07 25.00
N ASP A 223 15.91 2.34 25.96
CA ASP A 223 16.43 2.89 27.20
C ASP A 223 17.91 2.42 27.37
N PRO A 224 18.90 3.31 27.34
CA PRO A 224 18.79 4.77 27.13
C PRO A 224 18.28 5.14 25.71
N PRO A 225 17.68 6.33 25.55
CA PRO A 225 17.19 6.79 24.26
C PRO A 225 18.29 6.87 23.21
N VAL A 226 17.97 6.44 21.98
CA VAL A 226 18.88 6.50 20.83
C VAL A 226 18.45 7.61 19.87
N THR A 227 19.42 8.20 19.17
CA THR A 227 19.14 9.15 18.08
C THR A 227 19.32 8.43 16.75
N VAL A 228 18.35 8.61 15.86
CA VAL A 228 18.36 8.03 14.50
C VAL A 228 18.75 9.10 13.48
N GLN A 229 19.66 8.78 12.58
CA GLN A 229 19.85 9.55 11.34
C GLN A 229 19.19 8.83 10.19
N ILE A 230 18.31 9.54 9.48
CA ILE A 230 17.61 9.01 8.30
C ILE A 230 18.27 9.50 7.01
N HIS A 231 18.42 8.61 6.02
CA HIS A 231 18.84 8.98 4.67
C HIS A 231 17.94 10.09 4.09
N GLY A 232 18.52 11.05 3.38
CA GLY A 232 17.84 12.28 2.94
C GLY A 232 16.53 12.07 2.17
N GLY A 233 16.39 10.94 1.45
CA GLY A 233 15.11 10.56 0.82
C GLY A 233 13.98 10.22 1.79
N GLY A 234 14.29 9.98 3.08
CA GLY A 234 13.30 9.65 4.13
C GLY A 234 12.84 10.86 4.94
N GLU A 235 13.58 11.97 4.95
CA GLU A 235 13.30 13.12 5.82
C GLU A 235 11.88 13.66 5.67
N LYS A 236 11.47 13.98 4.43
CA LYS A 236 10.11 14.50 4.16
C LYS A 236 9.02 13.51 4.53
N LEU A 237 9.31 12.21 4.42
CA LEU A 237 8.38 11.15 4.77
C LEU A 237 8.19 11.08 6.28
N CYS A 238 9.29 11.18 7.05
CA CYS A 238 9.21 11.22 8.52
C CYS A 238 8.37 12.40 9.02
N ARG A 239 8.50 13.60 8.38
CA ARG A 239 7.64 14.73 8.73
C ARG A 239 6.16 14.44 8.54
N VAL A 240 5.79 13.76 7.43
CA VAL A 240 4.39 13.37 7.21
C VAL A 240 3.92 12.41 8.31
N TYR A 241 4.75 11.43 8.73
CA TYR A 241 4.38 10.53 9.82
C TYR A 241 4.14 11.28 11.13
N GLU A 242 5.00 12.26 11.45
CA GLU A 242 4.83 13.14 12.63
C GLU A 242 3.55 13.99 12.53
N ASP A 243 3.21 14.51 11.34
CA ASP A 243 1.97 15.26 11.10
C ASP A 243 0.70 14.40 11.35
N PHE A 244 0.82 13.07 11.22
CA PHE A 244 -0.20 12.10 11.55
C PHE A 244 0.00 11.44 12.94
N GLU A 245 0.73 12.13 13.83
CA GLU A 245 0.91 11.78 15.25
C GLU A 245 1.61 10.43 15.50
N ILE A 246 2.39 9.92 14.52
CA ILE A 246 3.24 8.74 14.71
C ILE A 246 4.54 9.16 15.41
N ASP A 247 4.80 8.58 16.57
CA ASP A 247 6.04 8.79 17.31
C ASP A 247 7.21 8.07 16.64
N LEU A 248 8.17 8.83 16.14
CA LEU A 248 9.39 8.35 15.50
C LEU A 248 10.63 8.46 16.42
N GLY A 249 10.45 8.90 17.65
CA GLY A 249 11.54 9.14 18.61
C GLY A 249 12.45 10.31 18.19
N HIS A 250 13.70 10.27 18.66
CA HIS A 250 14.68 11.30 18.33
C HIS A 250 15.37 11.00 17.01
N TRP A 251 15.14 11.84 16.01
CA TRP A 251 15.77 11.67 14.71
C TRP A 251 16.23 12.98 14.08
N GLU A 252 17.17 12.88 13.15
CA GLU A 252 17.71 13.98 12.36
C GLU A 252 18.07 13.53 10.94
N PRO A 253 18.17 14.43 9.95
CA PRO A 253 18.70 14.11 8.64
C PRO A 253 20.15 13.60 8.74
N TYR A 254 20.53 12.74 7.81
CA TYR A 254 21.88 12.20 7.75
C TYR A 254 22.94 13.32 7.71
N ASN A 255 23.87 13.27 8.65
CA ASN A 255 25.08 14.10 8.70
C ASN A 255 26.26 13.23 9.14
N ARG A 256 27.24 13.09 8.29
CA ARG A 256 28.41 12.23 8.52
C ARG A 256 29.20 12.60 9.77
N GLU A 257 29.35 13.91 10.05
CA GLU A 257 30.18 14.39 11.14
C GLU A 257 29.54 14.12 12.51
N SER A 258 28.21 14.17 12.59
CA SER A 258 27.46 13.93 13.81
C SER A 258 26.90 12.50 13.93
N LEU A 259 27.21 11.59 13.00
CA LEU A 259 26.72 10.21 13.02
C LEU A 259 27.30 9.33 14.15
N PRO A 260 28.58 9.49 14.60
CA PRO A 260 29.11 8.65 15.67
C PRO A 260 28.23 8.65 16.92
N GLY A 261 27.91 7.45 17.43
CA GLY A 261 27.02 7.26 18.58
C GLY A 261 25.51 7.32 18.25
N LYS A 262 25.15 7.28 16.96
CA LYS A 262 23.77 7.28 16.48
C LYS A 262 23.49 6.10 15.55
N VAL A 263 22.23 5.79 15.33
CA VAL A 263 21.73 4.76 14.40
C VAL A 263 21.56 5.38 13.02
N LEU A 264 22.00 4.69 11.96
CA LEU A 264 21.75 5.11 10.58
C LEU A 264 20.68 4.22 9.96
N ILE A 265 19.59 4.82 9.46
CA ILE A 265 18.57 4.14 8.66
C ILE A 265 18.68 4.58 7.20
N THR A 266 18.77 3.61 6.27
CA THR A 266 18.99 3.89 4.86
C THR A 266 18.55 2.73 3.97
N PRO A 267 18.19 2.96 2.68
CA PRO A 267 17.87 1.87 1.76
C PRO A 267 19.09 0.99 1.46
N SER A 268 18.84 -0.29 1.18
CA SER A 268 19.89 -1.24 0.76
C SER A 268 20.66 -0.79 -0.51
N SER A 269 20.02 -0.01 -1.38
CA SER A 269 20.66 0.58 -2.57
C SER A 269 21.83 1.52 -2.26
N THR A 270 21.94 1.99 -1.01
CA THR A 270 23.06 2.86 -0.57
C THR A 270 24.28 2.09 -0.07
N LEU A 271 24.20 0.76 0.03
CA LEU A 271 25.24 -0.07 0.63
C LEU A 271 26.63 0.21 0.03
N GLU A 272 26.70 0.35 -1.30
CA GLU A 272 27.93 0.64 -2.03
C GLU A 272 28.29 2.13 -2.07
N SER A 273 27.47 2.99 -1.48
CA SER A 273 27.74 4.43 -1.47
C SER A 273 28.88 4.80 -0.49
N PRO A 274 29.56 5.95 -0.71
CA PRO A 274 30.55 6.45 0.24
C PRO A 274 30.00 6.71 1.65
N MET A 275 28.69 6.88 1.79
CA MET A 275 28.01 7.04 3.07
C MET A 275 28.25 5.83 3.98
N ILE A 276 28.09 4.63 3.47
CA ILE A 276 28.29 3.38 4.24
C ILE A 276 29.73 2.88 4.13
N ARG A 277 30.30 2.84 2.92
CA ARG A 277 31.65 2.28 2.69
C ARG A 277 32.73 2.96 3.53
N ASN A 278 32.60 4.24 3.81
CA ASN A 278 33.56 5.02 4.58
C ASN A 278 33.35 4.97 6.10
N LEU A 279 32.34 4.26 6.60
CA LEU A 279 32.19 3.98 8.03
C LEU A 279 33.15 2.88 8.43
N ARG A 280 34.18 3.25 9.24
CA ARG A 280 35.25 2.29 9.64
C ARG A 280 34.75 1.24 10.63
N LYS A 281 33.88 1.65 11.55
CA LYS A 281 33.22 0.81 12.55
C LYS A 281 31.74 0.85 12.30
N ARG A 282 31.18 -0.24 11.83
CA ARG A 282 29.75 -0.38 11.55
C ARG A 282 29.30 -1.81 11.73
N ARG A 283 28.04 -1.97 12.10
CA ARG A 283 27.31 -3.24 12.03
C ARG A 283 26.05 -3.02 11.18
N ILE A 284 25.75 -3.96 10.33
CA ILE A 284 24.68 -3.85 9.32
C ILE A 284 23.58 -4.86 9.64
N ALA A 285 22.35 -4.40 9.83
CA ALA A 285 21.18 -5.25 9.83
C ALA A 285 20.31 -4.98 8.59
N TYR A 286 19.81 -6.04 7.96
CA TYR A 286 18.82 -5.95 6.90
C TYR A 286 17.42 -6.21 7.47
N VAL A 287 16.54 -5.21 7.37
CA VAL A 287 15.18 -5.22 7.94
C VAL A 287 14.15 -5.23 6.80
N SER A 288 13.59 -6.40 6.53
CA SER A 288 12.66 -6.61 5.41
C SER A 288 12.02 -7.99 5.52
N GLY A 289 10.83 -8.23 4.96
CA GLY A 289 10.28 -9.58 4.81
C GLY A 289 11.23 -10.53 4.06
N TRP A 290 12.00 -10.01 3.12
CA TRP A 290 13.04 -10.79 2.40
C TRP A 290 14.24 -11.20 3.26
N ALA A 291 14.36 -10.68 4.49
CA ALA A 291 15.35 -11.12 5.45
C ALA A 291 15.12 -12.55 5.97
N SER A 292 13.97 -13.16 5.68
CA SER A 292 13.73 -14.59 5.89
C SER A 292 14.62 -15.51 5.06
N LEU A 293 15.28 -14.97 4.02
CA LEU A 293 16.18 -15.73 3.14
C LEU A 293 17.64 -15.52 3.59
N GLU A 294 18.28 -16.56 4.19
CA GLU A 294 19.66 -16.50 4.69
C GLU A 294 20.69 -16.02 3.65
N ALA A 295 20.47 -16.32 2.38
CA ALA A 295 21.33 -15.85 1.29
C ALA A 295 21.45 -14.32 1.23
N ARG A 296 20.49 -13.57 1.77
CA ARG A 296 20.54 -12.10 1.84
C ARG A 296 21.66 -11.58 2.73
N ALA A 297 22.03 -12.31 3.79
CA ALA A 297 23.15 -11.92 4.65
C ALA A 297 24.44 -11.74 3.85
N SER A 298 24.80 -12.74 3.03
CA SER A 298 26.01 -12.69 2.20
C SER A 298 25.91 -11.65 1.09
N GLN A 299 24.74 -11.49 0.46
CA GLN A 299 24.54 -10.51 -0.63
C GLN A 299 24.67 -9.07 -0.14
N LEU A 300 24.21 -8.78 1.08
CA LEU A 300 24.19 -7.44 1.66
C LEU A 300 25.31 -7.19 2.67
N LEU A 301 26.20 -8.17 2.88
CA LEU A 301 27.23 -8.12 3.93
C LEU A 301 26.63 -7.74 5.30
N ALA A 302 25.43 -8.28 5.58
CA ALA A 302 24.67 -7.96 6.78
C ALA A 302 25.09 -8.87 7.95
N ASP A 303 25.31 -8.25 9.10
CA ASP A 303 25.61 -8.93 10.37
C ASP A 303 24.36 -9.54 11.01
N ALA A 304 23.18 -8.99 10.67
CA ALA A 304 21.89 -9.50 11.14
C ALA A 304 20.80 -9.41 10.05
N LEU A 305 19.89 -10.38 10.08
CA LEU A 305 18.69 -10.43 9.25
C LEU A 305 17.47 -10.35 10.17
N ILE A 306 16.63 -9.32 9.98
CA ILE A 306 15.41 -9.11 10.79
C ILE A 306 14.21 -9.15 9.84
N PRO A 307 13.40 -10.23 9.84
CA PRO A 307 12.35 -10.46 8.86
C PRO A 307 11.06 -9.68 9.20
N LEU A 308 11.17 -8.37 9.38
CA LEU A 308 10.03 -7.47 9.59
C LEU A 308 9.39 -7.14 8.24
N SER A 309 8.20 -7.66 8.00
CA SER A 309 7.42 -7.44 6.77
C SER A 309 6.31 -6.42 7.00
N ASP A 310 5.99 -5.65 5.96
CA ASP A 310 4.82 -4.79 5.83
C ASP A 310 3.76 -5.40 4.88
N HIS A 311 3.95 -6.66 4.49
CA HIS A 311 3.00 -7.45 3.73
C HIS A 311 2.50 -8.63 4.54
N LEU A 312 1.33 -9.15 4.18
CA LEU A 312 0.82 -10.39 4.75
C LEU A 312 1.71 -11.59 4.40
N ASP A 313 1.69 -12.61 5.26
CA ASP A 313 2.32 -13.90 4.97
C ASP A 313 1.36 -14.87 4.26
N PHE A 314 1.86 -16.07 3.98
CA PHE A 314 1.08 -17.12 3.33
C PHE A 314 -0.18 -17.51 4.13
N PHE A 315 -0.07 -17.63 5.45
CA PHE A 315 -1.17 -18.09 6.30
C PHE A 315 -2.22 -16.99 6.48
N GLU A 316 -1.78 -15.74 6.60
CA GLU A 316 -2.64 -14.57 6.67
C GLU A 316 -3.44 -14.37 5.39
N LEU A 317 -2.83 -14.63 4.21
CA LEU A 317 -3.54 -14.63 2.92
C LEU A 317 -4.69 -15.65 2.93
N LEU A 318 -4.43 -16.89 3.36
CA LEU A 318 -5.47 -17.91 3.46
C LEU A 318 -6.57 -17.50 4.45
N ASP A 319 -6.21 -16.90 5.59
CA ASP A 319 -7.16 -16.48 6.61
C ASP A 319 -8.04 -15.31 6.15
N VAL A 320 -7.53 -14.38 5.36
CA VAL A 320 -8.34 -13.33 4.71
C VAL A 320 -9.36 -13.95 3.77
N CYS A 321 -8.95 -14.91 2.92
CA CYS A 321 -9.85 -15.62 2.02
C CYS A 321 -10.93 -16.41 2.78
N ARG A 322 -10.56 -17.10 3.87
CA ARG A 322 -11.48 -17.86 4.74
C ARG A 322 -12.50 -16.94 5.44
N THR A 323 -12.08 -15.74 5.80
CA THR A 323 -12.93 -14.74 6.46
C THR A 323 -13.95 -14.16 5.49
N LEU A 324 -13.50 -13.73 4.32
CA LEU A 324 -14.34 -13.05 3.33
C LEU A 324 -15.21 -14.01 2.51
N LYS A 325 -14.72 -15.23 2.22
CA LYS A 325 -15.38 -16.26 1.40
C LYS A 325 -15.91 -15.73 0.07
N PRO A 326 -15.07 -15.06 -0.74
CA PRO A 326 -15.51 -14.47 -1.99
C PRO A 326 -15.91 -15.55 -3.00
N ARG A 327 -16.74 -15.19 -3.98
CA ARG A 327 -17.11 -16.07 -5.10
C ARG A 327 -15.91 -16.38 -6.00
N HIS A 328 -14.97 -15.42 -6.12
CA HIS A 328 -13.71 -15.61 -6.81
C HIS A 328 -12.62 -14.71 -6.23
N THR A 329 -11.38 -15.25 -6.18
CA THR A 329 -10.19 -14.54 -5.71
C THR A 329 -9.15 -14.47 -6.81
N TRP A 330 -8.64 -13.26 -7.10
CA TRP A 330 -7.47 -13.06 -7.93
C TRP A 330 -6.25 -12.74 -7.06
N LEU A 331 -5.16 -13.48 -7.30
CA LEU A 331 -3.86 -13.17 -6.68
C LEU A 331 -3.07 -12.23 -7.58
N THR A 332 -2.51 -11.18 -6.98
CA THR A 332 -1.65 -10.20 -7.68
C THR A 332 -0.34 -9.98 -6.92
N HIS A 333 0.61 -9.24 -7.49
CA HIS A 333 1.93 -8.95 -6.90
C HIS A 333 2.75 -10.18 -6.48
N SER A 334 2.54 -11.33 -7.11
CA SER A 334 3.32 -12.54 -6.84
C SER A 334 4.22 -12.89 -8.02
N PRO A 335 5.50 -13.20 -7.78
CA PRO A 335 6.37 -13.75 -8.82
C PRO A 335 5.95 -15.15 -9.25
N ASP A 336 5.36 -15.94 -8.35
CA ASP A 336 4.80 -17.27 -8.60
C ASP A 336 3.66 -17.56 -7.62
N PRO A 337 2.39 -17.40 -8.03
CA PRO A 337 1.24 -17.64 -7.18
C PRO A 337 0.82 -19.11 -7.12
N THR A 338 1.48 -20.02 -7.84
CA THR A 338 1.06 -21.43 -8.05
C THR A 338 0.79 -22.15 -6.73
N VAL A 339 1.67 -21.98 -5.74
CA VAL A 339 1.52 -22.65 -4.43
C VAL A 339 0.29 -22.14 -3.68
N ALA A 340 0.12 -20.82 -3.58
CA ALA A 340 -1.03 -20.24 -2.90
C ALA A 340 -2.35 -20.60 -3.60
N LEU A 341 -2.39 -20.57 -4.93
CA LEU A 341 -3.56 -21.00 -5.70
C LEU A 341 -3.90 -22.47 -5.43
N HIS A 342 -2.89 -23.35 -5.38
CA HIS A 342 -3.10 -24.76 -5.07
C HIS A 342 -3.77 -24.96 -3.70
N TYR A 343 -3.27 -24.29 -2.66
CA TYR A 343 -3.86 -24.41 -1.32
C TYR A 343 -5.27 -23.84 -1.26
N LEU A 344 -5.52 -22.68 -1.85
CA LEU A 344 -6.86 -22.09 -1.91
C LEU A 344 -7.85 -23.02 -2.65
N GLN A 345 -7.45 -23.62 -3.77
CA GLN A 345 -8.28 -24.58 -4.53
C GLN A 345 -8.57 -25.84 -3.73
N GLN A 346 -7.59 -26.37 -2.97
CA GLN A 346 -7.83 -27.51 -2.08
C GLN A 346 -8.85 -27.20 -0.98
N GLU A 347 -8.93 -25.94 -0.52
CA GLU A 347 -9.95 -25.49 0.43
C GLU A 347 -11.31 -25.17 -0.25
N GLY A 348 -11.42 -25.35 -1.55
CA GLY A 348 -12.66 -25.17 -2.32
C GLY A 348 -12.87 -23.73 -2.81
N PHE A 349 -11.88 -22.85 -2.73
CA PHE A 349 -11.98 -21.50 -3.28
C PHE A 349 -11.84 -21.50 -4.80
N SER A 350 -12.68 -20.72 -5.47
CA SER A 350 -12.47 -20.33 -6.86
C SER A 350 -11.40 -19.24 -6.90
N CYS A 351 -10.24 -19.53 -7.50
CA CYS A 351 -9.15 -18.57 -7.53
C CYS A 351 -8.28 -18.70 -8.79
N SER A 352 -7.65 -17.61 -9.19
CA SER A 352 -6.71 -17.54 -10.31
C SER A 352 -5.65 -16.44 -10.08
N SER A 353 -4.59 -16.44 -10.89
CA SER A 353 -3.67 -15.31 -10.98
C SER A 353 -4.33 -14.18 -11.77
N LEU A 354 -4.09 -12.94 -11.35
CA LEU A 354 -4.49 -11.77 -12.12
C LEU A 354 -3.39 -11.47 -13.17
N GLU A 355 -3.47 -12.16 -14.31
CA GLU A 355 -2.48 -12.00 -15.38
C GLU A 355 -2.58 -10.63 -16.04
N THR A 356 -1.42 -10.05 -16.40
CA THR A 356 -1.36 -8.84 -17.20
C THR A 356 -1.85 -9.09 -18.62
N GLU A 357 -2.75 -8.26 -19.12
CA GLU A 357 -3.14 -8.29 -20.53
C GLU A 357 -1.90 -8.01 -21.38
N ARG A 358 -1.55 -8.92 -22.30
CA ARG A 358 -0.47 -8.68 -23.24
C ARG A 358 -0.98 -7.71 -24.30
N ASP A 359 -0.24 -6.63 -24.52
CA ASP A 359 -0.44 -5.76 -25.69
C ASP A 359 -0.32 -6.64 -26.97
N HIS A 360 -1.44 -6.97 -27.56
CA HIS A 360 -1.47 -7.67 -28.86
C HIS A 360 -1.20 -6.74 -30.05
N ASP A 361 -0.89 -5.44 -29.76
CA ASP A 361 -0.58 -4.43 -30.77
C ASP A 361 0.82 -3.84 -30.55
N ARG A 362 1.85 -4.57 -30.98
CA ARG A 362 3.15 -4.03 -31.39
C ARG A 362 3.66 -4.74 -32.62
#